data_3dcf51e7624fc2d3490fc328ebbed42e
#
_entry.id   3dcf51e7624fc2d3490fc328ebbed42e
#
_cell.length_a   1.000
_cell.length_b   1.000
_cell.length_c   1.000
_cell.angle_alpha   90.00
_cell.angle_beta   90.00
_cell.angle_gamma   90.00
#
_symmetry.space_group_name_H-M   'P 1'
#
loop_
_entity.id
_entity.type
_entity.pdbx_description
1 polymer ?
#
loop_
_entity_poly.entity_id
_entity_poly.type
_entity_poly.pdbx_seq_one_letter_code
_entity_poly.pdbx_strand_id
1 'polypeptide(L)'
;MAVDYNELLYEKVQAEYDAFIEELKRMTPEQVIDRAYEKVTKENMVTIIREENLTPAEAKALSREKYPLDRMYQEWLDTDVSEMQMLKDSIDDTAKKAVKEMKDKQKESR
;
A
#
# COMPACT_ATOMS: atom_id res chain seq x y z
N MET A 1 -15.63 3.76 31.03
CA MET A 1 -15.83 4.07 29.61
C MET A 1 -15.02 3.12 28.74
N ALA A 2 -15.65 2.59 27.71
CA ALA A 2 -14.94 1.72 26.76
C ALA A 2 -14.05 2.58 25.88
N VAL A 3 -12.80 2.12 25.69
CA VAL A 3 -11.87 2.77 24.78
C VAL A 3 -12.16 2.28 23.35
N ASP A 4 -12.28 3.21 22.43
CA ASP A 4 -12.39 2.87 21.01
C ASP A 4 -10.97 2.66 20.47
N TYR A 5 -10.53 1.42 20.46
CA TYR A 5 -9.18 1.07 20.01
C TYR A 5 -8.96 1.30 18.51
N ASN A 6 -10.03 1.22 17.70
CA ASN A 6 -9.93 1.53 16.27
C ASN A 6 -9.64 3.03 16.07
N GLU A 7 -10.32 3.90 16.80
CA GLU A 7 -10.05 5.34 16.72
C GLU A 7 -8.65 5.66 17.24
N LEU A 8 -8.25 5.06 18.35
CA LEU A 8 -6.91 5.25 18.91
C LEU A 8 -5.83 4.81 17.93
N LEU A 9 -6.03 3.64 17.30
CA LEU A 9 -5.10 3.14 16.30
C LEU A 9 -5.05 4.08 15.09
N TYR A 10 -6.21 4.54 14.61
CA TYR A 10 -6.25 5.46 13.48
C TYR A 10 -5.48 6.74 13.78
N GLU A 11 -5.71 7.34 14.94
CA GLU A 11 -4.99 8.56 15.33
C GLU A 11 -3.48 8.32 15.35
N LYS A 12 -3.07 7.16 15.84
CA LYS A 12 -1.65 6.81 15.95
C LYS A 12 -1.00 6.60 14.60
N VAL A 13 -1.65 5.86 13.69
CA VAL A 13 -1.08 5.64 12.34
C VAL A 13 -1.12 6.92 11.52
N GLN A 14 -2.13 7.77 11.72
CA GLN A 14 -2.19 9.07 11.03
C GLN A 14 -1.03 9.96 11.48
N ALA A 15 -0.76 10.02 12.78
CA ALA A 15 0.35 10.81 13.32
C ALA A 15 1.69 10.27 12.80
N GLU A 16 1.84 8.96 12.75
CA GLU A 16 3.04 8.31 12.21
C GLU A 16 3.23 8.65 10.74
N TYR A 17 2.15 8.60 9.94
CA TYR A 17 2.19 8.96 8.53
C TYR A 17 2.55 10.44 8.34
N ASP A 18 1.95 11.33 9.15
CA ASP A 18 2.25 12.77 9.07
C ASP A 18 3.74 13.04 9.36
N ALA A 19 4.31 12.35 10.35
CA ALA A 19 5.72 12.46 10.66
C ALA A 19 6.60 11.96 9.50
N PHE A 20 6.18 10.89 8.84
CA PHE A 20 6.87 10.34 7.68
C PHE A 20 6.86 11.35 6.52
N ILE A 21 5.72 12.00 6.27
CA ILE A 21 5.62 13.04 5.23
C ILE A 21 6.54 14.21 5.54
N GLU A 22 6.60 14.65 6.81
CA GLU A 22 7.52 15.73 7.20
C GLU A 22 8.99 15.34 6.97
N GLU A 23 9.33 14.08 7.22
CA GLU A 23 10.66 13.56 6.92
C GLU A 23 10.94 13.60 5.42
N LEU A 24 9.97 13.19 4.59
CA LEU A 24 10.12 13.23 3.13
C LEU A 24 10.36 14.65 2.60
N LYS A 25 9.70 15.64 3.19
CA LYS A 25 9.86 17.03 2.77
C LYS A 25 11.27 17.57 2.97
N ARG A 26 12.06 16.93 3.83
CA ARG A 26 13.45 17.31 4.10
C ARG A 26 14.45 16.57 3.21
N MET A 27 13.97 15.62 2.42
CA MET A 27 14.82 14.78 1.57
C MET A 27 15.02 15.44 0.19
N THR A 28 16.06 14.98 -0.52
CA THR A 28 16.27 15.38 -1.90
C THR A 28 15.17 14.74 -2.78
N PRO A 29 14.90 15.32 -3.97
CA PRO A 29 13.92 14.72 -4.88
C PRO A 29 14.22 13.26 -5.21
N GLU A 30 15.48 12.90 -5.36
CA GLU A 30 15.87 11.51 -5.64
C GLU A 30 15.51 10.57 -4.48
N GLN A 31 15.74 11.00 -3.24
CA GLN A 31 15.39 10.23 -2.07
C GLN A 31 13.88 10.06 -1.94
N VAL A 32 13.11 11.09 -2.27
CA VAL A 32 11.64 11.03 -2.27
C VAL A 32 11.15 10.00 -3.28
N ILE A 33 11.74 10.00 -4.47
CA ILE A 33 11.39 9.02 -5.51
C ILE A 33 11.64 7.59 -5.02
N ASP A 34 12.76 7.36 -4.35
CA ASP A 34 13.10 6.04 -3.79
C ASP A 34 12.10 5.59 -2.72
N ARG A 35 11.46 6.54 -2.04
CA ARG A 35 10.47 6.27 -0.99
C ARG A 35 9.02 6.33 -1.49
N ALA A 36 8.81 6.51 -2.79
CA ALA A 36 7.46 6.69 -3.35
C ALA A 36 6.55 5.50 -3.09
N TYR A 37 7.05 4.28 -3.23
CA TYR A 37 6.29 3.07 -2.97
C TYR A 37 5.85 3.00 -1.51
N GLU A 38 6.78 3.26 -0.59
CA GLU A 38 6.50 3.27 0.84
C GLU A 38 5.42 4.30 1.18
N LYS A 39 5.52 5.50 0.59
CA LYS A 39 4.55 6.57 0.82
C LYS A 39 3.15 6.15 0.41
N VAL A 40 2.98 5.65 -0.81
CA VAL A 40 1.67 5.26 -1.34
C VAL A 40 1.10 4.09 -0.53
N THR A 41 1.91 3.10 -0.21
CA THR A 41 1.47 1.94 0.55
C THR A 41 1.01 2.34 1.95
N LYS A 42 1.80 3.18 2.64
CA LYS A 42 1.44 3.66 3.97
C LYS A 42 0.18 4.52 3.95
N GLU A 43 0.02 5.37 2.94
CA GLU A 43 -1.19 6.18 2.76
C GLU A 43 -2.42 5.29 2.63
N ASN A 44 -2.32 4.25 1.81
CA ASN A 44 -3.41 3.29 1.63
C ASN A 44 -3.73 2.54 2.93
N MET A 45 -2.71 2.17 3.71
CA MET A 45 -2.90 1.51 5.00
C MET A 45 -3.65 2.41 5.98
N VAL A 46 -3.31 3.70 6.05
CA VAL A 46 -4.01 4.66 6.90
C VAL A 46 -5.48 4.76 6.47
N THR A 47 -5.74 4.81 5.17
CA THR A 47 -7.10 4.87 4.63
C THR A 47 -7.90 3.64 5.03
N ILE A 48 -7.31 2.45 4.92
CA ILE A 48 -7.97 1.20 5.30
C ILE A 48 -8.28 1.18 6.79
N ILE A 49 -7.33 1.58 7.63
CA ILE A 49 -7.56 1.64 9.08
C ILE A 49 -8.71 2.59 9.41
N ARG A 50 -8.82 3.71 8.68
CA ARG A 50 -9.91 4.66 8.88
C ARG A 50 -11.26 4.10 8.48
N GLU A 51 -11.32 3.37 7.36
CA GLU A 51 -12.58 2.93 6.76
C GLU A 51 -13.04 1.55 7.22
N GLU A 52 -12.12 0.68 7.62
CA GLU A 52 -12.43 -0.68 8.04
C GLU A 52 -12.04 -0.91 9.49
N ASN A 53 -12.98 -1.44 10.26
CA ASN A 53 -12.72 -1.70 11.67
C ASN A 53 -12.12 -3.07 11.88
N LEU A 54 -11.06 -3.10 12.68
CA LEU A 54 -10.51 -4.33 13.23
C LEU A 54 -11.30 -4.72 14.47
N THR A 55 -11.14 -5.95 14.94
CA THR A 55 -11.70 -6.31 16.25
C THR A 55 -11.03 -5.46 17.33
N PRO A 56 -11.71 -5.21 18.46
CA PRO A 56 -11.09 -4.44 19.55
C PRO A 56 -9.76 -5.02 20.01
N ALA A 57 -9.63 -6.34 20.05
CA ALA A 57 -8.38 -6.99 20.47
C ALA A 57 -7.25 -6.71 19.49
N GLU A 58 -7.54 -6.79 18.17
CA GLU A 58 -6.55 -6.51 17.13
C GLU A 58 -6.12 -5.05 17.14
N ALA A 59 -7.09 -4.13 17.20
CA ALA A 59 -6.81 -2.71 17.24
C ALA A 59 -6.00 -2.34 18.48
N LYS A 60 -6.35 -2.93 19.64
CA LYS A 60 -5.61 -2.70 20.88
C LYS A 60 -4.16 -3.18 20.76
N ALA A 61 -3.96 -4.37 20.20
CA ALA A 61 -2.63 -4.95 20.05
C ALA A 61 -1.75 -4.07 19.14
N LEU A 62 -2.29 -3.62 18.00
CA LEU A 62 -1.54 -2.76 17.09
C LEU A 62 -1.29 -1.39 17.70
N SER A 63 -2.25 -0.84 18.47
CA SER A 63 -2.08 0.47 19.09
C SER A 63 -0.98 0.49 20.15
N ARG A 64 -0.58 -0.67 20.67
CA ARG A 64 0.53 -0.79 21.62
C ARG A 64 1.90 -0.75 20.97
N GLU A 65 1.97 -0.99 19.66
CA GLU A 65 3.22 -0.89 18.92
C GLU A 65 3.69 0.57 18.92
N LYS A 66 5.00 0.76 18.97
CA LYS A 66 5.56 2.10 18.89
C LYS A 66 5.31 2.72 17.52
N TYR A 67 5.47 1.92 16.46
CA TYR A 67 5.27 2.35 15.09
C TYR A 67 4.38 1.33 14.36
N PRO A 68 3.06 1.34 14.63
CA PRO A 68 2.17 0.35 14.03
C PRO A 68 2.10 0.43 12.51
N LEU A 69 2.20 1.63 11.94
CA LEU A 69 2.17 1.79 10.48
C LEU A 69 3.40 1.17 9.83
N ASP A 70 4.58 1.43 10.38
CA ASP A 70 5.81 0.82 9.87
C ASP A 70 5.79 -0.68 10.06
N ARG A 71 5.28 -1.17 11.20
CA ARG A 71 5.14 -2.60 11.42
C ARG A 71 4.27 -3.25 10.34
N MET A 72 3.13 -2.66 10.02
CA MET A 72 2.26 -3.18 8.97
C MET A 72 2.96 -3.16 7.60
N TYR A 73 3.72 -2.10 7.34
CA TYR A 73 4.47 -2.00 6.09
C TYR A 73 5.53 -3.11 5.98
N GLN A 74 6.29 -3.37 7.04
CA GLN A 74 7.30 -4.44 7.03
C GLN A 74 6.65 -5.81 6.84
N GLU A 75 5.52 -6.07 7.49
CA GLU A 75 4.78 -7.32 7.31
C GLU A 75 4.27 -7.45 5.87
N TRP A 76 3.82 -6.34 5.27
CA TRP A 76 3.40 -6.33 3.88
C TRP A 76 4.54 -6.71 2.93
N LEU A 77 5.74 -6.19 3.18
CA LEU A 77 6.91 -6.51 2.35
C LEU A 77 7.30 -7.99 2.45
N ASP A 78 6.98 -8.63 3.57
CA ASP A 78 7.30 -10.04 3.81
C ASP A 78 6.21 -11.00 3.30
N THR A 79 5.10 -10.48 2.74
CA THR A 79 4.04 -11.35 2.24
C THR A 79 4.49 -12.11 1.00
N ASP A 80 3.96 -13.33 0.83
CA ASP A 80 4.28 -14.17 -0.33
C ASP A 80 3.62 -13.66 -1.62
N VAL A 81 2.59 -12.83 -1.51
CA VAL A 81 1.92 -12.25 -2.67
C VAL A 81 2.75 -11.09 -3.17
N SER A 82 3.62 -11.37 -4.12
CA SER A 82 4.50 -10.37 -4.69
C SER A 82 3.73 -9.46 -5.65
N GLU A 83 3.79 -8.16 -5.40
CA GLU A 83 3.25 -7.16 -6.32
C GLU A 83 3.96 -7.28 -7.68
N MET A 84 5.25 -7.61 -7.68
CA MET A 84 6.00 -7.82 -8.91
C MET A 84 5.44 -8.98 -9.72
N GLN A 85 5.00 -10.06 -9.06
CA GLN A 85 4.39 -11.20 -9.75
C GLN A 85 3.04 -10.79 -10.36
N MET A 86 2.24 -10.02 -9.64
CA MET A 86 0.96 -9.53 -10.15
C MET A 86 1.16 -8.63 -11.36
N LEU A 87 2.16 -7.75 -11.31
CA LEU A 87 2.50 -6.87 -12.44
C LEU A 87 2.98 -7.68 -13.64
N LYS A 88 3.81 -8.69 -13.41
CA LYS A 88 4.28 -9.57 -14.46
C LYS A 88 3.12 -10.29 -15.15
N ASP A 89 2.20 -10.83 -14.36
CA ASP A 89 1.03 -11.53 -14.90
C ASP A 89 0.17 -10.59 -15.75
N SER A 90 -0.01 -9.34 -15.27
CA SER A 90 -0.77 -8.33 -16.00
C SER A 90 -0.09 -7.97 -17.34
N ILE A 91 1.24 -7.85 -17.33
CA ILE A 91 2.00 -7.56 -18.55
C ILE A 91 1.89 -8.71 -19.55
N ASP A 92 2.01 -9.95 -19.07
CA ASP A 92 1.87 -11.13 -19.92
C ASP A 92 0.49 -11.20 -20.56
N ASP A 93 -0.56 -10.94 -19.79
CA ASP A 93 -1.94 -10.93 -20.29
C ASP A 93 -2.13 -9.85 -21.33
N THR A 94 -1.59 -8.65 -21.08
CA THR A 94 -1.66 -7.52 -22.00
C THR A 94 -0.95 -7.85 -23.32
N ALA A 95 0.24 -8.47 -23.22
CA ALA A 95 1.01 -8.85 -24.40
C ALA A 95 0.26 -9.86 -25.26
N LYS A 96 -0.39 -10.85 -24.64
CA LYS A 96 -1.19 -11.85 -25.37
C LYS A 96 -2.39 -11.19 -26.06
N LYS A 97 -3.03 -10.26 -25.39
CA LYS A 97 -4.16 -9.50 -25.94
C LYS A 97 -3.70 -8.66 -27.14
N ALA A 98 -2.55 -8.00 -27.02
CA ALA A 98 -1.99 -7.18 -28.09
C ALA A 98 -1.68 -8.02 -29.33
N VAL A 99 -1.12 -9.23 -29.15
CA VAL A 99 -0.85 -10.17 -30.26
C VAL A 99 -2.15 -10.54 -30.97
N LYS A 100 -3.20 -10.84 -30.20
CA LYS A 100 -4.50 -11.19 -30.76
C LYS A 100 -5.07 -10.03 -31.59
N GLU A 101 -4.98 -8.83 -31.08
CA GLU A 101 -5.46 -7.61 -31.76
C GLU A 101 -4.71 -7.38 -33.08
N MET A 102 -3.41 -7.63 -33.11
CA MET A 102 -2.60 -7.53 -34.32
C MET A 102 -3.05 -8.53 -35.38
N LYS A 103 -3.32 -9.77 -34.98
CA LYS A 103 -3.79 -10.82 -35.91
C LYS A 103 -5.15 -10.47 -36.49
N ASP A 104 -6.07 -9.98 -35.67
CA ASP A 104 -7.40 -9.58 -36.10
C ASP A 104 -7.31 -8.41 -37.09
N LYS A 105 -6.44 -7.44 -36.82
CA LYS A 105 -6.22 -6.29 -37.68
C LYS A 105 -5.63 -6.69 -39.04
N GLN A 106 -4.72 -7.66 -39.07
CA GLN A 106 -4.17 -8.19 -40.32
C GLN A 106 -5.23 -8.88 -41.16
N LYS A 107 -6.17 -9.60 -40.53
CA LYS A 107 -7.28 -10.23 -41.22
C LYS A 107 -8.22 -9.20 -41.84
N GLU A 108 -8.44 -8.07 -41.18
CA GLU A 108 -9.28 -7.00 -41.69
C GLU A 108 -8.66 -6.23 -42.85
N SER A 109 -7.33 -6.27 -42.96
CA SER A 109 -6.57 -5.56 -44.00
C SER A 109 -6.61 -6.23 -45.37
N ARG A 110 -7.22 -7.38 -45.49
CA ARG A 110 -7.29 -8.11 -46.77
C ARG A 110 -8.55 -7.81 -47.53
#